data_82250ef44a127ae9b89f5c1870e35775
#
_entry.id   82250ef44a127ae9b89f5c1870e35775
#
_cell.length_a   1.000
_cell.length_b   1.000
_cell.length_c   1.000
_cell.angle_alpha   90.00
_cell.angle_beta   90.00
_cell.angle_gamma   90.00
#
_symmetry.space_group_name_H-M   'P 1'
#
loop_
_entity.id
_entity.type
_entity.pdbx_description
1 polymer ?
#
loop_
_entity_poly.entity_id
_entity_poly.type
_entity_poly.pdbx_seq_one_letter_code
_entity_poly.pdbx_strand_id
1 'polypeptide(L)'
;MRKVALSGIILALASPLAGAAPVMMEPEWAQQMCKAWNADATLTGKLVESEWVKNDKGRGYKAIQIYRTDCEGSPRVELRVSEKDGKAMCVYGGKAESKLDSGVDYLMWAETPRWIEMGKGEYGPMRAMFFQRLRFDGPMMEAMGNMGPFASFLLLVGKVPGDANTCPAK
;
A
#
# COMPACT_ATOMS: atom_id res chain seq x y z
N MET A 1 -8.11 -54.62 42.36
CA MET A 1 -7.15 -54.15 41.37
C MET A 1 -7.91 -53.32 40.31
N ARG A 2 -7.86 -51.99 40.42
CA ARG A 2 -8.54 -51.08 39.47
C ARG A 2 -7.52 -50.67 38.42
N LYS A 3 -7.80 -50.95 37.14
CA LYS A 3 -7.00 -50.52 36.00
C LYS A 3 -7.46 -49.09 35.60
N VAL A 4 -6.58 -48.12 35.71
CA VAL A 4 -6.80 -46.75 35.21
C VAL A 4 -6.33 -46.72 33.76
N ALA A 5 -7.26 -46.49 32.85
CA ALA A 5 -6.95 -46.24 31.42
C ALA A 5 -6.62 -44.78 31.24
N LEU A 6 -5.38 -44.46 30.87
CA LEU A 6 -4.99 -43.11 30.41
C LEU A 6 -5.42 -42.93 28.94
N SER A 7 -6.46 -42.14 28.70
CA SER A 7 -6.79 -41.67 27.34
C SER A 7 -5.90 -40.49 27.01
N GLY A 8 -4.94 -40.69 26.11
CA GLY A 8 -4.12 -39.64 25.56
C GLY A 8 -4.91 -38.82 24.55
N ILE A 9 -5.12 -37.53 24.83
CA ILE A 9 -5.68 -36.55 23.87
C ILE A 9 -4.56 -36.11 22.93
N ILE A 10 -4.63 -36.54 21.68
CA ILE A 10 -3.73 -36.04 20.62
C ILE A 10 -4.29 -34.70 20.15
N LEU A 11 -3.62 -33.63 20.57
CA LEU A 11 -3.91 -32.26 20.07
C LEU A 11 -3.29 -32.14 18.69
N ALA A 12 -4.12 -32.22 17.64
CA ALA A 12 -3.70 -31.97 16.28
C ALA A 12 -3.45 -30.46 16.11
N LEU A 13 -2.19 -30.04 16.05
CA LEU A 13 -1.77 -28.71 15.68
C LEU A 13 -2.04 -28.53 14.18
N ALA A 14 -3.18 -27.91 13.84
CA ALA A 14 -3.43 -27.44 12.48
C ALA A 14 -2.48 -26.26 12.20
N SER A 15 -1.39 -26.52 11.48
CA SER A 15 -0.54 -25.46 10.92
C SER A 15 -1.36 -24.69 9.88
N PRO A 16 -1.47 -23.36 9.97
CA PRO A 16 -2.08 -22.60 8.90
C PRO A 16 -1.22 -22.78 7.64
N LEU A 17 -1.83 -23.23 6.55
CA LEU A 17 -1.24 -23.20 5.23
C LEU A 17 -0.95 -21.72 4.90
N ALA A 18 0.31 -21.31 5.06
CA ALA A 18 0.77 -20.02 4.55
C ALA A 18 0.64 -20.08 3.03
N GLY A 19 -0.43 -19.49 2.51
CA GLY A 19 -0.58 -19.29 1.06
C GLY A 19 0.61 -18.51 0.52
N ALA A 20 0.98 -18.73 -0.76
CA ALA A 20 2.00 -17.93 -1.43
C ALA A 20 1.64 -16.44 -1.34
N ALA A 21 2.65 -15.57 -1.15
CA ALA A 21 2.42 -14.14 -1.17
C ALA A 21 1.86 -13.72 -2.54
N PRO A 22 0.90 -12.78 -2.60
CA PRO A 22 0.38 -12.28 -3.88
C PRO A 22 1.51 -11.62 -4.68
N VAL A 23 1.34 -11.53 -5.98
CA VAL A 23 2.29 -10.77 -6.80
C VAL A 23 2.26 -9.30 -6.41
N MET A 24 3.43 -8.69 -6.27
CA MET A 24 3.56 -7.28 -5.91
C MET A 24 2.83 -6.40 -6.92
N MET A 25 1.94 -5.52 -6.41
CA MET A 25 1.06 -4.64 -7.19
C MET A 25 0.00 -5.38 -8.03
N GLU A 26 -0.45 -6.55 -7.57
CA GLU A 26 -1.73 -7.11 -7.96
C GLU A 26 -2.88 -6.62 -7.06
N PRO A 27 -4.14 -6.80 -7.46
CA PRO A 27 -5.29 -6.37 -6.66
C PRO A 27 -5.30 -6.92 -5.22
N GLU A 28 -4.93 -8.17 -5.02
CA GLU A 28 -4.85 -8.79 -3.69
C GLU A 28 -3.74 -8.17 -2.84
N TRP A 29 -2.59 -7.85 -3.45
CA TRP A 29 -1.52 -7.12 -2.78
C TRP A 29 -1.99 -5.71 -2.37
N ALA A 30 -2.72 -5.01 -3.24
CA ALA A 30 -3.28 -3.70 -2.94
C ALA A 30 -4.31 -3.74 -1.79
N GLN A 31 -5.08 -4.82 -1.65
CA GLN A 31 -5.95 -5.03 -0.48
C GLN A 31 -5.13 -5.16 0.82
N GLN A 32 -4.01 -5.88 0.78
CA GLN A 32 -3.12 -5.99 1.93
C GLN A 32 -2.46 -4.63 2.26
N MET A 33 -2.06 -3.88 1.24
CA MET A 33 -1.53 -2.53 1.37
C MET A 33 -2.55 -1.58 2.04
N CYS A 34 -3.81 -1.66 1.64
CA CYS A 34 -4.91 -0.91 2.25
C CYS A 34 -5.09 -1.25 3.74
N LYS A 35 -5.01 -2.53 4.10
CA LYS A 35 -5.04 -2.95 5.52
C LYS A 35 -3.83 -2.42 6.29
N ALA A 36 -2.63 -2.50 5.71
CA ALA A 36 -1.40 -2.00 6.31
C ALA A 36 -1.44 -0.48 6.49
N TRP A 37 -2.01 0.27 5.53
CA TRP A 37 -2.29 1.70 5.66
C TRP A 37 -3.10 2.00 6.92
N ASN A 38 -4.19 1.28 7.14
CA ASN A 38 -5.10 1.50 8.27
C ASN A 38 -4.47 1.18 9.63
N ALA A 39 -3.37 0.43 9.66
CA ALA A 39 -2.58 0.15 10.85
C ALA A 39 -1.43 1.16 11.07
N ASP A 40 -1.13 2.04 10.09
CA ASP A 40 -0.07 3.03 10.19
C ASP A 40 -0.58 4.36 10.77
N ALA A 41 -0.15 4.69 12.00
CA ALA A 41 -0.60 5.90 12.70
C ALA A 41 -0.15 7.20 12.00
N THR A 42 0.97 7.18 11.29
CA THR A 42 1.44 8.35 10.54
C THR A 42 0.54 8.65 9.35
N LEU A 43 0.16 7.63 8.59
CA LEU A 43 -0.75 7.79 7.45
C LEU A 43 -2.15 8.18 7.91
N THR A 44 -2.71 7.45 8.89
CA THR A 44 -4.08 7.70 9.33
C THR A 44 -4.26 9.00 10.11
N GLY A 45 -3.24 9.44 10.86
CA GLY A 45 -3.32 10.66 11.67
C GLY A 45 -2.81 11.90 10.93
N LYS A 46 -1.59 11.89 10.42
CA LYS A 46 -0.96 13.09 9.85
C LYS A 46 -1.64 13.60 8.59
N LEU A 47 -2.24 12.73 7.78
CA LEU A 47 -2.97 13.13 6.58
C LEU A 47 -4.33 13.79 6.88
N VAL A 48 -4.89 13.59 8.07
CA VAL A 48 -6.04 14.37 8.55
C VAL A 48 -5.57 15.69 9.13
N GLU A 49 -4.53 15.69 9.99
CA GLU A 49 -3.95 16.90 10.55
C GLU A 49 -3.55 17.93 9.50
N SER A 50 -3.00 17.48 8.36
CA SER A 50 -2.63 18.31 7.21
C SER A 50 -3.78 18.66 6.27
N GLU A 51 -5.00 18.19 6.57
CA GLU A 51 -6.18 18.34 5.72
C GLU A 51 -6.04 17.71 4.31
N TRP A 52 -5.03 16.84 4.12
CA TRP A 52 -4.78 16.17 2.85
C TRP A 52 -6.02 15.45 2.30
N VAL A 53 -6.77 14.76 3.15
CA VAL A 53 -7.99 14.02 2.77
C VAL A 53 -9.12 14.91 2.28
N LYS A 54 -9.12 16.22 2.64
CA LYS A 54 -10.17 17.18 2.26
C LYS A 54 -10.02 17.69 0.83
N ASN A 55 -8.81 17.60 0.26
CA ASN A 55 -8.58 17.95 -1.15
C ASN A 55 -9.04 16.81 -2.05
N ASP A 56 -10.33 16.57 -2.12
CA ASP A 56 -10.97 15.50 -2.90
C ASP A 56 -11.98 15.99 -3.95
N LYS A 57 -12.14 17.32 -4.06
CA LYS A 57 -13.14 17.98 -4.92
C LYS A 57 -14.58 17.51 -4.64
N GLY A 58 -14.88 17.15 -3.39
CA GLY A 58 -16.20 16.69 -2.96
C GLY A 58 -16.52 15.26 -3.40
N ARG A 59 -15.55 14.50 -3.87
CA ARG A 59 -15.73 13.11 -4.31
C ARG A 59 -15.84 12.12 -3.14
N GLY A 60 -15.42 12.52 -1.94
CA GLY A 60 -15.45 11.70 -0.72
C GLY A 60 -14.25 10.78 -0.56
N TYR A 61 -13.28 10.80 -1.49
CA TYR A 61 -12.02 10.05 -1.39
C TYR A 61 -10.94 10.65 -2.29
N LYS A 62 -9.69 10.34 -1.96
CA LYS A 62 -8.54 10.55 -2.85
C LYS A 62 -8.03 9.20 -3.35
N ALA A 63 -7.66 9.15 -4.63
CA ALA A 63 -7.08 7.96 -5.24
C ALA A 63 -5.56 8.05 -5.31
N ILE A 64 -4.90 6.94 -4.99
CA ILE A 64 -3.47 6.73 -5.19
C ILE A 64 -3.34 5.52 -6.11
N GLN A 65 -2.81 5.72 -7.32
CA GLN A 65 -2.50 4.63 -8.24
C GLN A 65 -1.00 4.42 -8.35
N ILE A 66 -0.59 3.17 -8.36
CA ILE A 66 0.81 2.78 -8.50
C ILE A 66 0.97 1.63 -9.47
N TYR A 67 2.15 1.56 -10.11
CA TYR A 67 2.50 0.44 -10.98
C TYR A 67 4.02 0.28 -11.15
N ARG A 68 4.42 -0.85 -11.73
CA ARG A 68 5.81 -1.21 -12.04
C ARG A 68 6.06 -1.00 -13.52
N THR A 69 7.12 -0.24 -13.88
CA THR A 69 7.42 0.11 -15.28
C THR A 69 8.15 -1.00 -16.02
N ASP A 70 8.83 -1.86 -15.32
CA ASP A 70 9.55 -3.03 -15.85
C ASP A 70 8.66 -4.26 -16.06
N CYS A 71 7.35 -4.13 -15.75
CA CYS A 71 6.34 -5.13 -16.04
C CYS A 71 5.42 -4.61 -17.15
N GLU A 72 5.79 -4.85 -18.40
CA GLU A 72 5.07 -4.34 -19.56
C GLU A 72 3.61 -4.81 -19.60
N GLY A 73 2.69 -3.85 -19.73
CA GLY A 73 1.25 -4.10 -19.74
C GLY A 73 0.66 -4.44 -18.37
N SER A 74 1.42 -4.30 -17.28
CA SER A 74 0.89 -4.44 -15.93
C SER A 74 -0.26 -3.48 -15.66
N PRO A 75 -1.35 -3.95 -15.06
CA PRO A 75 -2.41 -3.07 -14.59
C PRO A 75 -1.89 -2.18 -13.46
N ARG A 76 -2.50 -1.01 -13.32
CA ARG A 76 -2.32 -0.19 -12.13
C ARG A 76 -3.15 -0.77 -11.00
N VAL A 77 -2.65 -0.63 -9.79
CA VAL A 77 -3.46 -0.83 -8.58
C VAL A 77 -3.78 0.50 -7.94
N GLU A 78 -4.85 0.53 -7.16
CA GLU A 78 -5.42 1.73 -6.58
C GLU A 78 -5.70 1.54 -5.10
N LEU A 79 -5.39 2.57 -4.33
CA LEU A 79 -5.90 2.78 -2.98
C LEU A 79 -6.82 3.99 -3.00
N ARG A 80 -7.99 3.89 -2.34
CA ARG A 80 -8.86 5.05 -2.06
C ARG A 80 -8.82 5.36 -0.58
N VAL A 81 -8.55 6.60 -0.26
CA VAL A 81 -8.45 7.08 1.11
C VAL A 81 -9.54 8.11 1.38
N SER A 82 -10.30 7.89 2.43
CA SER A 82 -11.38 8.77 2.89
C SER A 82 -11.15 9.15 4.35
N GLU A 83 -11.68 10.30 4.77
CA GLU A 83 -11.78 10.59 6.19
C GLU A 83 -12.90 9.76 6.81
N LYS A 84 -12.55 9.01 7.87
CA LYS A 84 -13.51 8.28 8.71
C LYS A 84 -13.09 8.40 10.16
N ASP A 85 -14.02 8.83 10.99
CA ASP A 85 -13.81 8.96 12.44
C ASP A 85 -12.55 9.76 12.81
N GLY A 86 -12.28 10.85 12.08
CA GLY A 86 -11.12 11.70 12.27
C GLY A 86 -9.79 11.05 11.85
N LYS A 87 -9.82 10.07 10.96
CA LYS A 87 -8.64 9.38 10.43
C LYS A 87 -8.69 9.27 8.91
N ALA A 88 -7.53 9.35 8.27
CA ALA A 88 -7.37 9.08 6.84
C ALA A 88 -7.32 7.57 6.58
N MET A 89 -8.48 6.96 6.39
CA MET A 89 -8.62 5.51 6.25
C MET A 89 -8.61 5.07 4.79
N CYS A 90 -7.84 4.06 4.48
CA CYS A 90 -7.95 3.36 3.21
C CYS A 90 -9.26 2.55 3.21
N VAL A 91 -10.13 2.84 2.24
CA VAL A 91 -11.46 2.24 2.11
C VAL A 91 -11.58 1.31 0.91
N TYR A 92 -10.60 1.33 0.03
CA TYR A 92 -10.50 0.45 -1.12
C TYR A 92 -9.02 0.18 -1.44
N GLY A 93 -8.69 -1.06 -1.71
CA GLY A 93 -7.43 -1.49 -2.30
C GLY A 93 -7.72 -2.54 -3.35
N GLY A 94 -7.25 -2.35 -4.58
CA GLY A 94 -7.54 -3.27 -5.66
C GLY A 94 -7.07 -2.79 -7.03
N LYS A 95 -7.72 -3.26 -8.09
CA LYS A 95 -7.50 -2.81 -9.45
C LYS A 95 -7.84 -1.32 -9.59
N ALA A 96 -7.07 -0.59 -10.39
CA ALA A 96 -7.36 0.81 -10.66
C ALA A 96 -8.68 0.96 -11.45
N GLU A 97 -9.60 1.73 -10.89
CA GLU A 97 -10.93 2.01 -11.45
C GLU A 97 -11.20 3.50 -11.59
N SER A 98 -10.57 4.34 -10.74
CA SER A 98 -10.79 5.78 -10.77
C SER A 98 -10.13 6.44 -11.98
N LYS A 99 -10.85 7.36 -12.62
CA LYS A 99 -10.21 8.35 -13.47
C LYS A 99 -9.51 9.35 -12.56
N LEU A 100 -8.18 9.44 -12.67
CA LEU A 100 -7.40 10.35 -11.84
C LEU A 100 -7.59 11.81 -12.25
N ASP A 101 -7.56 12.68 -11.25
CA ASP A 101 -7.44 14.13 -11.38
C ASP A 101 -6.10 14.54 -10.76
N SER A 102 -5.16 15.00 -11.59
CA SER A 102 -3.80 15.36 -11.16
C SER A 102 -3.75 16.55 -10.18
N GLY A 103 -4.84 17.29 -10.02
CA GLY A 103 -4.97 18.33 -8.97
C GLY A 103 -5.35 17.77 -7.60
N VAL A 104 -5.69 16.48 -7.51
CA VAL A 104 -6.21 15.84 -6.30
C VAL A 104 -5.53 14.51 -6.03
N ASP A 105 -5.43 13.65 -7.05
CA ASP A 105 -5.00 12.27 -6.95
C ASP A 105 -3.50 12.10 -7.17
N TYR A 106 -2.99 10.96 -6.77
CA TYR A 106 -1.58 10.61 -6.90
C TYR A 106 -1.41 9.44 -7.85
N LEU A 107 -0.56 9.62 -8.86
CA LEU A 107 -0.05 8.54 -9.69
C LEU A 107 1.45 8.41 -9.47
N MET A 108 1.90 7.21 -9.12
CA MET A 108 3.32 6.95 -8.89
C MET A 108 3.76 5.69 -9.64
N TRP A 109 4.96 5.76 -10.22
CA TRP A 109 5.52 4.61 -10.91
C TRP A 109 7.04 4.58 -10.83
N ALA A 110 7.56 3.36 -10.83
CA ALA A 110 8.99 3.09 -10.79
C ALA A 110 9.25 1.66 -11.28
N GLU A 111 10.51 1.35 -11.54
CA GLU A 111 10.96 -0.03 -11.73
C GLU A 111 10.89 -0.81 -10.41
N THR A 112 10.70 -2.11 -10.48
CA THR A 112 10.63 -3.00 -9.31
C THR A 112 11.78 -2.82 -8.33
N PRO A 113 13.05 -2.77 -8.75
CA PRO A 113 14.16 -2.56 -7.81
C PRO A 113 14.03 -1.26 -7.03
N ARG A 114 13.50 -0.18 -7.65
CA ARG A 114 13.31 1.11 -6.99
C ARG A 114 12.23 1.06 -5.93
N TRP A 115 11.14 0.34 -6.20
CA TRP A 115 10.10 0.09 -5.20
C TRP A 115 10.66 -0.68 -4.00
N ILE A 116 11.51 -1.68 -4.23
CA ILE A 116 12.15 -2.47 -3.17
C ILE A 116 13.10 -1.59 -2.34
N GLU A 117 13.96 -0.79 -2.97
CA GLU A 117 14.88 0.14 -2.31
C GLU A 117 14.12 1.12 -1.39
N MET A 118 13.04 1.73 -1.91
CA MET A 118 12.19 2.63 -1.13
C MET A 118 11.48 1.91 0.01
N GLY A 119 10.97 0.70 -0.24
CA GLY A 119 10.32 -0.13 0.76
C GLY A 119 11.26 -0.57 1.90
N LYS A 120 12.56 -0.69 1.62
CA LYS A 120 13.61 -0.91 2.64
C LYS A 120 14.05 0.36 3.36
N GLY A 121 13.60 1.53 2.90
CA GLY A 121 14.00 2.82 3.48
C GLY A 121 15.42 3.26 3.09
N GLU A 122 15.98 2.74 2.00
CA GLU A 122 17.33 3.13 1.54
C GLU A 122 17.40 4.62 1.18
N TYR A 123 16.26 5.18 0.78
CA TYR A 123 16.07 6.62 0.60
C TYR A 123 14.59 7.00 0.67
N GLY A 124 14.32 8.24 1.09
CA GLY A 124 12.96 8.77 1.19
C GLY A 124 12.42 9.35 -0.12
N PRO A 125 11.16 9.81 -0.11
CA PRO A 125 10.44 10.26 -1.32
C PRO A 125 11.10 11.44 -2.01
N MET A 126 11.64 12.42 -1.27
CA MET A 126 12.35 13.57 -1.83
C MET A 126 13.52 13.14 -2.72
N ARG A 127 14.38 12.24 -2.19
CA ARG A 127 15.52 11.72 -2.94
C ARG A 127 15.08 10.87 -4.12
N ALA A 128 14.04 10.06 -3.92
CA ALA A 128 13.48 9.21 -4.98
C ALA A 128 13.00 10.04 -6.18
N MET A 129 12.23 11.10 -5.92
CA MET A 129 11.71 11.99 -6.97
C MET A 129 12.82 12.83 -7.62
N PHE A 130 13.74 13.41 -6.83
CA PHE A 130 14.82 14.24 -7.35
C PHE A 130 15.73 13.48 -8.33
N PHE A 131 16.08 12.24 -8.01
CA PHE A 131 16.89 11.37 -8.88
C PHE A 131 16.05 10.55 -9.87
N GLN A 132 14.76 10.87 -10.02
CA GLN A 132 13.83 10.21 -10.95
C GLN A 132 13.71 8.68 -10.74
N ARG A 133 14.03 8.20 -9.53
CA ARG A 133 13.83 6.79 -9.14
C ARG A 133 12.36 6.47 -8.87
N LEU A 134 11.59 7.47 -8.47
CA LEU A 134 10.14 7.47 -8.38
C LEU A 134 9.60 8.58 -9.27
N ARG A 135 8.74 8.23 -10.18
CA ARG A 135 7.96 9.20 -10.96
C ARG A 135 6.65 9.47 -10.24
N PHE A 136 6.23 10.71 -10.30
CA PHE A 136 5.05 11.19 -9.59
C PHE A 136 4.26 12.16 -10.49
N ASP A 137 2.94 11.98 -10.55
CA ASP A 137 1.98 12.92 -11.10
C ASP A 137 0.89 13.16 -10.07
N GLY A 138 0.60 14.42 -9.78
CA GLY A 138 -0.34 14.83 -8.75
C GLY A 138 -0.02 16.22 -8.17
N PRO A 139 -0.73 16.66 -7.12
CA PRO A 139 -0.54 17.98 -6.51
C PRO A 139 0.79 18.05 -5.75
N MET A 140 1.85 18.43 -6.45
CA MET A 140 3.24 18.41 -5.97
C MET A 140 3.44 19.15 -4.65
N MET A 141 2.85 20.35 -4.50
CA MET A 141 3.00 21.15 -3.28
C MET A 141 2.35 20.47 -2.06
N GLU A 142 1.22 19.81 -2.28
CA GLU A 142 0.55 19.02 -1.24
C GLU A 142 1.41 17.80 -0.86
N ALA A 143 1.98 17.10 -1.84
CA ALA A 143 2.90 15.99 -1.59
C ALA A 143 4.13 16.45 -0.79
N MET A 144 4.71 17.61 -1.15
CA MET A 144 5.84 18.20 -0.44
C MET A 144 5.50 18.57 1.02
N GLY A 145 4.28 19.03 1.29
CA GLY A 145 3.78 19.30 2.65
C GLY A 145 3.56 18.03 3.49
N ASN A 146 3.52 16.85 2.85
CA ASN A 146 3.21 15.57 3.47
C ASN A 146 4.37 14.53 3.34
N MET A 147 5.64 14.98 3.34
CA MET A 147 6.79 14.08 3.14
C MET A 147 6.91 12.98 4.21
N GLY A 148 6.47 13.22 5.44
CA GLY A 148 6.43 12.19 6.50
C GLY A 148 5.47 11.05 6.15
N PRO A 149 4.17 11.33 5.96
CA PRO A 149 3.22 10.35 5.44
C PRO A 149 3.65 9.71 4.12
N PHE A 150 4.24 10.47 3.18
CA PHE A 150 4.73 9.91 1.94
C PHE A 150 5.86 8.89 2.17
N ALA A 151 6.79 9.17 3.09
CA ALA A 151 7.83 8.20 3.47
C ALA A 151 7.21 6.93 4.10
N SER A 152 6.22 7.07 5.00
CA SER A 152 5.49 5.92 5.57
C SER A 152 4.82 5.09 4.49
N PHE A 153 4.20 5.73 3.49
CA PHE A 153 3.60 5.04 2.35
C PHE A 153 4.63 4.20 1.58
N LEU A 154 5.80 4.76 1.24
CA LEU A 154 6.84 4.03 0.53
C LEU A 154 7.36 2.84 1.35
N LEU A 155 7.51 3.00 2.67
CA LEU A 155 7.90 1.91 3.57
C LEU A 155 6.86 0.79 3.64
N LEU A 156 5.56 1.09 3.50
CA LEU A 156 4.52 0.06 3.46
C LEU A 156 4.72 -0.90 2.28
N VAL A 157 5.21 -0.41 1.14
CA VAL A 157 5.51 -1.26 -0.03
C VAL A 157 6.49 -2.39 0.33
N GLY A 158 7.44 -2.12 1.23
CA GLY A 158 8.39 -3.14 1.71
C GLY A 158 7.86 -3.98 2.87
N LYS A 159 6.86 -3.49 3.61
CA LYS A 159 6.25 -4.21 4.74
C LYS A 159 5.16 -5.20 4.30
N VAL A 160 4.49 -4.92 3.19
CA VAL A 160 3.43 -5.79 2.66
C VAL A 160 4.08 -6.92 1.86
N PRO A 161 3.88 -8.19 2.26
CA PRO A 161 4.43 -9.33 1.52
C PRO A 161 3.96 -9.34 0.07
N GLY A 162 4.89 -9.52 -0.86
CA GLY A 162 4.58 -9.59 -2.29
C GLY A 162 5.70 -10.26 -3.07
N ASP A 163 5.34 -11.09 -4.04
CA ASP A 163 6.31 -11.63 -5.01
C ASP A 163 6.67 -10.52 -6.01
N ALA A 164 7.90 -10.05 -5.92
CA ALA A 164 8.44 -9.03 -6.81
C ALA A 164 9.10 -9.61 -8.08
N ASN A 165 9.31 -10.93 -8.13
CA ASN A 165 9.97 -11.59 -9.26
C ASN A 165 8.99 -11.87 -10.41
N THR A 166 7.72 -11.94 -10.10
CA THR A 166 6.63 -12.14 -11.07
C THR A 166 5.99 -10.79 -11.40
N CYS A 167 5.65 -10.59 -12.68
CA CYS A 167 4.85 -9.43 -13.07
C CYS A 167 3.36 -9.68 -12.84
N PRO A 168 2.59 -8.63 -12.44
CA PRO A 168 1.14 -8.73 -12.34
C PRO A 168 0.50 -9.20 -13.64
N ALA A 169 -0.53 -10.04 -13.54
CA ALA A 169 -1.30 -10.50 -14.69
C ALA A 169 -2.01 -9.32 -15.38
N LYS A 170 -2.12 -9.41 -16.73
CA LYS A 170 -2.80 -8.38 -17.55
C LYS A 170 -4.31 -8.37 -17.36
#